data_7f31dcc05a55b2982d40d317c4ace7f8
#
_entry.id   7f31dcc05a55b2982d40d317c4ace7f8
#
_cell.length_a   1.000
_cell.length_b   1.000
_cell.length_c   1.000
_cell.angle_alpha   90.00
_cell.angle_beta   90.00
_cell.angle_gamma   90.00
#
_symmetry.space_group_name_H-M   'P 1'
#
loop_
_entity.id
_entity.type
_entity.pdbx_description
1 polymer ?
#
loop_
_entity_poly.entity_id
_entity_poly.type
_entity_poly.pdbx_seq_one_letter_code
_entity_poly.pdbx_strand_id
1 'polypeptide(L)'
;MRWGRIVLGGFLAELILVVFVIPVNLAGGGERAITIIAVAGSFVVFVPVAWWLGRSLARPVLHGALMGAAAAAIYIVLAVVGRRFNPTAPPMPFIYYVAHVLKIAGGATGGWLAQRSAASMPTAAHVP
;
A
#
# COMPACT_ATOMS: atom_id res chain seq x y z
N MET A 1 1.77 -16.39 10.94
CA MET A 1 1.57 -15.10 10.25
C MET A 1 2.67 -14.12 10.68
N ARG A 2 3.30 -13.37 9.76
CA ARG A 2 4.39 -12.43 10.12
C ARG A 2 3.84 -10.99 10.17
N TRP A 3 3.08 -10.69 11.23
CA TRP A 3 2.40 -9.41 11.42
C TRP A 3 3.32 -8.18 11.31
N GLY A 4 4.54 -8.26 11.86
CA GLY A 4 5.50 -7.17 11.78
C GLY A 4 5.83 -6.77 10.33
N ARG A 5 5.94 -7.74 9.40
CA ARG A 5 6.17 -7.45 7.98
C ARG A 5 4.95 -6.85 7.30
N ILE A 6 3.75 -7.25 7.68
CA ILE A 6 2.50 -6.72 7.14
C ILE A 6 2.38 -5.24 7.50
N VAL A 7 2.52 -4.91 8.79
CA VAL A 7 2.41 -3.54 9.28
C VAL A 7 3.54 -2.67 8.72
N LEU A 8 4.78 -3.17 8.76
CA LEU A 8 5.93 -2.45 8.22
C LEU A 8 5.81 -2.18 6.72
N GLY A 9 5.34 -3.17 5.96
CA GLY A 9 5.11 -3.03 4.52
C GLY A 9 4.01 -2.01 4.20
N GLY A 10 2.91 -2.05 4.95
CA GLY A 10 1.83 -1.06 4.83
C GLY A 10 2.31 0.35 5.16
N PHE A 11 3.05 0.50 6.25
CA PHE A 11 3.64 1.77 6.64
C PHE A 11 4.66 2.30 5.61
N LEU A 12 5.54 1.44 5.10
CA LEU A 12 6.52 1.80 4.07
C LEU A 12 5.84 2.27 2.78
N ALA A 13 4.80 1.56 2.33
CA ALA A 13 4.06 1.94 1.14
C ALA A 13 3.34 3.31 1.32
N GLU A 14 2.76 3.57 2.50
CA GLU A 14 2.18 4.87 2.82
C GLU A 14 3.24 5.97 2.85
N LEU A 15 4.39 5.72 3.45
CA LEU A 15 5.50 6.69 3.50
C LEU A 15 5.95 7.07 2.08
N ILE A 16 6.12 6.08 1.20
CA ILE A 16 6.48 6.31 -0.21
C ILE A 16 5.40 7.17 -0.88
N LEU A 17 4.12 6.87 -0.68
CA LEU A 17 3.02 7.63 -1.25
C LEU A 17 3.01 9.08 -0.78
N VAL A 18 3.23 9.31 0.51
CA VAL A 18 3.35 10.66 1.10
C VAL A 18 4.54 11.42 0.50
N VAL A 19 5.69 10.77 0.32
CA VAL A 19 6.87 11.37 -0.32
C VAL A 19 6.58 11.82 -1.75
N PHE A 20 5.69 11.16 -2.48
CA PHE A 20 5.26 11.60 -3.81
C PHE A 20 4.23 12.74 -3.77
N VAL A 21 3.35 12.75 -2.78
CA VAL A 21 2.28 13.77 -2.65
C VAL A 21 2.82 15.12 -2.16
N ILE A 22 3.77 15.12 -1.21
CA ILE A 22 4.30 16.35 -0.62
C ILE A 22 4.89 17.30 -1.65
N PRO A 23 5.80 16.90 -2.57
CA PRO A 23 6.37 17.81 -3.56
C PRO A 23 5.32 18.43 -4.49
N VAL A 24 4.31 17.64 -4.87
CA VAL A 24 3.22 18.13 -5.73
C VAL A 24 2.40 19.19 -5.01
N ASN A 25 2.12 18.99 -3.73
CA ASN A 25 1.42 19.97 -2.91
C ASN A 25 2.24 21.26 -2.75
N LEU A 26 3.53 21.13 -2.44
CA LEU A 26 4.45 22.29 -2.30
C LEU A 26 4.66 23.06 -3.61
N ALA A 27 4.60 22.38 -4.74
CA ALA A 27 4.68 23.00 -6.07
C ALA A 27 3.36 23.67 -6.51
N GLY A 28 2.36 23.76 -5.64
CA GLY A 28 1.06 24.35 -5.97
C GLY A 28 0.17 23.44 -6.81
N GLY A 29 0.44 22.14 -6.82
CA GLY A 29 -0.43 21.13 -7.43
C GLY A 29 -1.81 21.20 -6.81
N GLY A 30 -2.84 21.49 -7.63
CA GLY A 30 -4.21 21.59 -7.16
C GLY A 30 -4.75 20.28 -6.62
N GLU A 31 -5.85 20.34 -5.88
CA GLU A 31 -6.52 19.20 -5.25
C GLU A 31 -6.73 18.01 -6.21
N ARG A 32 -7.02 18.28 -7.48
CA ARG A 32 -7.18 17.25 -8.51
C ARG A 32 -5.90 16.46 -8.75
N ALA A 33 -4.74 17.11 -8.83
CA ALA A 33 -3.46 16.43 -9.04
C ALA A 33 -3.11 15.56 -7.83
N ILE A 34 -3.27 16.08 -6.62
CA ILE A 34 -3.06 15.35 -5.37
C ILE A 34 -3.96 14.12 -5.29
N THR A 35 -5.25 14.28 -5.64
CA THR A 35 -6.22 13.17 -5.64
C THR A 35 -5.83 12.09 -6.65
N ILE A 36 -5.45 12.45 -7.87
CA ILE A 36 -5.02 11.48 -8.89
C ILE A 36 -3.79 10.70 -8.41
N ILE A 37 -2.80 11.38 -7.85
CA ILE A 37 -1.58 10.74 -7.35
C ILE A 37 -1.90 9.84 -6.16
N ALA A 38 -2.74 10.28 -5.23
CA ALA A 38 -3.13 9.48 -4.08
C ALA A 38 -3.89 8.20 -4.50
N VAL A 39 -4.81 8.31 -5.45
CA VAL A 39 -5.61 7.18 -5.94
C VAL A 39 -4.77 6.21 -6.78
N ALA A 40 -4.09 6.71 -7.82
CA ALA A 40 -3.24 5.87 -8.67
C ALA A 40 -2.07 5.29 -7.89
N GLY A 41 -1.41 6.10 -7.06
CA GLY A 41 -0.31 5.69 -6.20
C GLY A 41 -0.71 4.61 -5.20
N SER A 42 -1.97 4.63 -4.72
CA SER A 42 -2.52 3.59 -3.85
C SER A 42 -2.47 2.19 -4.46
N PHE A 43 -2.50 2.07 -5.78
CA PHE A 43 -2.29 0.78 -6.45
C PHE A 43 -0.82 0.59 -6.84
N VAL A 44 -0.24 1.56 -7.56
CA VAL A 44 1.09 1.47 -8.18
C VAL A 44 2.21 1.27 -7.16
N VAL A 45 2.14 1.92 -6.00
CA VAL A 45 3.16 1.80 -4.94
C VAL A 45 3.01 0.47 -4.19
N PHE A 46 1.77 0.02 -3.96
CA PHE A 46 1.53 -1.20 -3.20
C PHE A 46 1.95 -2.47 -3.94
N VAL A 47 1.89 -2.50 -5.28
CA VAL A 47 2.31 -3.65 -6.08
C VAL A 47 3.80 -4.00 -5.85
N PRO A 48 4.79 -3.12 -6.10
CA PRO A 48 6.19 -3.46 -5.93
C PRO A 48 6.59 -3.72 -4.47
N VAL A 49 6.02 -3.00 -3.51
CA VAL A 49 6.32 -3.22 -2.09
C VAL A 49 5.81 -4.59 -1.64
N ALA A 50 4.58 -4.97 -2.02
CA ALA A 50 4.03 -6.28 -1.69
C ALA A 50 4.73 -7.42 -2.43
N TRP A 51 5.15 -7.21 -3.68
CA TRP A 51 5.95 -8.17 -4.43
C TRP A 51 7.31 -8.40 -3.75
N TRP A 52 8.01 -7.34 -3.39
CA TRP A 52 9.33 -7.43 -2.75
C TRP A 52 9.26 -8.16 -1.40
N LEU A 53 8.32 -7.78 -0.54
CA LEU A 53 8.14 -8.42 0.77
C LEU A 53 7.56 -9.83 0.66
N GLY A 54 6.70 -10.07 -0.35
CA GLY A 54 5.98 -11.32 -0.56
C GLY A 54 6.89 -12.49 -0.95
N ARG A 55 8.03 -12.24 -1.59
CA ARG A 55 8.94 -13.30 -2.09
C ARG A 55 9.44 -14.28 -1.02
N SER A 56 9.47 -13.87 0.23
CA SER A 56 9.92 -14.69 1.36
C SER A 56 8.78 -15.20 2.25
N LEU A 57 7.53 -15.14 1.77
CA LEU A 57 6.35 -15.47 2.57
C LEU A 57 5.62 -16.68 1.99
N ALA A 58 5.11 -17.55 2.88
CA ALA A 58 4.39 -18.77 2.49
C ALA A 58 3.03 -18.50 1.81
N ARG A 59 2.40 -17.34 2.09
CA ARG A 59 1.11 -16.93 1.51
C ARG A 59 1.19 -15.48 1.03
N PRO A 60 1.93 -15.19 -0.04
CA PRO A 60 2.25 -13.81 -0.42
C PRO A 60 1.02 -12.99 -0.81
N VAL A 61 0.02 -13.57 -1.47
CA VAL A 61 -1.23 -12.88 -1.83
C VAL A 61 -1.97 -12.37 -0.59
N LEU A 62 -2.16 -13.26 0.40
CA LEU A 62 -2.84 -12.90 1.64
C LEU A 62 -2.07 -11.82 2.42
N HIS A 63 -0.75 -11.97 2.51
CA HIS A 63 0.08 -10.98 3.21
C HIS A 63 0.07 -9.63 2.50
N GLY A 64 0.09 -9.61 1.17
CA GLY A 64 -0.04 -8.39 0.38
C GLY A 64 -1.39 -7.69 0.57
N ALA A 65 -2.49 -8.44 0.52
CA ALA A 65 -3.82 -7.89 0.80
C ALA A 65 -3.93 -7.31 2.21
N LEU A 66 -3.42 -8.03 3.23
CA LEU A 66 -3.39 -7.56 4.61
C LEU A 66 -2.48 -6.34 4.81
N MET A 67 -1.41 -6.23 4.04
CA MET A 67 -0.56 -5.03 4.03
C MET A 67 -1.34 -3.81 3.55
N GLY A 68 -2.10 -3.93 2.47
CA GLY A 68 -3.00 -2.87 1.99
C GLY A 68 -4.09 -2.51 3.00
N ALA A 69 -4.67 -3.52 3.67
CA ALA A 69 -5.66 -3.31 4.72
C ALA A 69 -5.07 -2.62 5.96
N ALA A 70 -3.85 -3.00 6.37
CA ALA A 70 -3.14 -2.35 7.49
C ALA A 70 -2.85 -0.87 7.17
N ALA A 71 -2.40 -0.57 5.95
CA ALA A 71 -2.18 0.80 5.51
C ALA A 71 -3.48 1.63 5.51
N ALA A 72 -4.58 1.06 5.02
CA ALA A 72 -5.89 1.70 5.07
C ALA A 72 -6.33 1.99 6.52
N ALA A 73 -6.14 1.02 7.42
CA ALA A 73 -6.45 1.19 8.84
C ALA A 73 -5.61 2.29 9.50
N ILE A 74 -4.30 2.33 9.22
CA ILE A 74 -3.40 3.40 9.72
C ILE A 74 -3.92 4.76 9.24
N TYR A 75 -4.24 4.90 7.96
CA TYR A 75 -4.76 6.16 7.43
C TYR A 75 -6.07 6.57 8.10
N ILE A 76 -7.02 5.64 8.26
CA ILE A 76 -8.32 5.92 8.90
C ILE A 76 -8.11 6.37 10.35
N VAL A 77 -7.24 5.70 11.10
CA VAL A 77 -6.91 6.09 12.47
C VAL A 77 -6.33 7.50 12.51
N LEU A 78 -5.37 7.81 11.62
CA LEU A 78 -4.78 9.15 11.54
C LEU A 78 -5.83 10.21 11.17
N ALA A 79 -6.73 9.91 10.24
CA ALA A 79 -7.82 10.82 9.85
C ALA A 79 -8.80 11.09 11.02
N VAL A 80 -9.18 10.03 11.76
CA VAL A 80 -10.04 10.16 12.95
C VAL A 80 -9.37 10.98 14.05
N VAL A 81 -8.10 10.68 14.34
CA VAL A 81 -7.31 11.42 15.33
C VAL A 81 -7.12 12.88 14.89
N GLY A 82 -6.77 13.10 13.61
CA GLY A 82 -6.61 14.44 13.05
C GLY A 82 -7.88 15.32 13.20
N ARG A 83 -9.07 14.74 13.02
CA ARG A 83 -10.34 15.44 13.24
C ARG A 83 -10.59 15.84 14.69
N ARG A 84 -9.99 15.14 15.65
CA ARG A 84 -10.05 15.56 17.07
C ARG A 84 -9.32 16.87 17.32
N PHE A 85 -8.23 17.09 16.59
CA PHE A 85 -7.42 18.32 16.67
C PHE A 85 -7.92 19.44 15.74
N ASN A 86 -8.63 19.07 14.66
CA ASN A 86 -9.24 20.03 13.73
C ASN A 86 -10.70 19.63 13.43
N PRO A 87 -11.65 19.96 14.31
CA PRO A 87 -13.07 19.59 14.14
C PRO A 87 -13.74 20.20 12.89
N THR A 88 -13.18 21.29 12.37
CA THR A 88 -13.69 21.99 11.18
C THR A 88 -13.18 21.38 9.87
N ALA A 89 -12.28 20.38 9.92
CA ALA A 89 -11.81 19.71 8.74
C ALA A 89 -12.97 19.05 7.98
N PRO A 90 -13.04 19.20 6.65
CA PRO A 90 -14.10 18.58 5.85
C PRO A 90 -14.08 17.06 6.00
N PRO A 91 -15.22 16.39 5.80
CA PRO A 91 -15.26 14.93 5.78
C PRO A 91 -14.41 14.40 4.65
N MET A 92 -13.85 13.19 4.85
CA MET A 92 -13.04 12.53 3.84
C MET A 92 -13.86 12.28 2.56
N PRO A 93 -13.42 12.78 1.40
CA PRO A 93 -14.10 12.57 0.14
C PRO A 93 -14.20 11.08 -0.20
N PHE A 94 -15.29 10.67 -0.86
CA PHE A 94 -15.57 9.27 -1.23
C PHE A 94 -14.40 8.63 -2.01
N ILE A 95 -13.72 9.40 -2.84
CA ILE A 95 -12.60 8.92 -3.66
C ILE A 95 -11.45 8.29 -2.83
N TYR A 96 -11.27 8.72 -1.59
CA TYR A 96 -10.26 8.12 -0.70
C TYR A 96 -10.64 6.71 -0.23
N TYR A 97 -11.93 6.39 -0.13
CA TYR A 97 -12.35 5.01 0.13
C TYR A 97 -11.99 4.10 -1.05
N VAL A 98 -12.14 4.60 -2.29
CA VAL A 98 -11.64 3.90 -3.49
C VAL A 98 -10.13 3.68 -3.42
N ALA A 99 -9.37 4.70 -3.00
CA ALA A 99 -7.92 4.56 -2.81
C ALA A 99 -7.57 3.44 -1.80
N HIS A 100 -8.34 3.29 -0.72
CA HIS A 100 -8.11 2.21 0.26
C HIS A 100 -8.40 0.82 -0.33
N VAL A 101 -9.44 0.68 -1.15
CA VAL A 101 -9.69 -0.58 -1.89
C VAL A 101 -8.54 -0.88 -2.85
N LEU A 102 -8.02 0.14 -3.53
CA LEU A 102 -6.88 0.00 -4.44
C LEU A 102 -5.59 -0.39 -3.72
N LYS A 103 -5.35 0.03 -2.47
CA LYS A 103 -4.23 -0.44 -1.65
C LYS A 103 -4.30 -1.95 -1.41
N ILE A 104 -5.49 -2.45 -1.08
CA ILE A 104 -5.72 -3.89 -0.86
C ILE A 104 -5.51 -4.67 -2.17
N ALA A 105 -6.08 -4.18 -3.28
CA ALA A 105 -5.95 -4.78 -4.59
C ALA A 105 -4.49 -4.76 -5.08
N GLY A 106 -3.78 -3.65 -4.93
CA GLY A 106 -2.36 -3.50 -5.26
C GLY A 106 -1.48 -4.44 -4.44
N GLY A 107 -1.75 -4.53 -3.14
CA GLY A 107 -1.06 -5.47 -2.25
C GLY A 107 -1.29 -6.93 -2.65
N ALA A 108 -2.53 -7.32 -2.94
CA ALA A 108 -2.86 -8.67 -3.41
C ALA A 108 -2.17 -9.00 -4.74
N THR A 109 -2.17 -8.04 -5.70
CA THR A 109 -1.51 -8.17 -7.00
C THR A 109 -0.01 -8.35 -6.85
N GLY A 110 0.64 -7.55 -6.01
CA GLY A 110 2.07 -7.67 -5.72
C GLY A 110 2.41 -9.02 -5.09
N GLY A 111 1.59 -9.48 -4.14
CA GLY A 111 1.72 -10.81 -3.54
C GLY A 111 1.57 -11.94 -4.57
N TRP A 112 0.63 -11.82 -5.50
CA TRP A 112 0.47 -12.78 -6.58
C TRP A 112 1.67 -12.81 -7.54
N LEU A 113 2.23 -11.65 -7.89
CA LEU A 113 3.46 -11.58 -8.67
C LEU A 113 4.64 -12.25 -7.94
N ALA A 114 4.75 -12.06 -6.61
CA ALA A 114 5.76 -12.73 -5.80
C ALA A 114 5.61 -14.25 -5.82
N GLN A 115 4.39 -14.75 -5.76
CA GLN A 115 4.09 -16.19 -5.82
C GLN A 115 4.50 -16.78 -7.19
N ARG A 116 4.20 -16.09 -8.28
CA ARG A 116 4.60 -16.51 -9.62
C ARG A 116 6.11 -16.52 -9.80
N SER A 117 6.80 -15.49 -9.33
CA SER A 117 8.26 -15.40 -9.42
C SER A 117 8.95 -16.54 -8.67
N ALA A 118 8.40 -16.98 -7.54
CA ALA A 118 8.93 -18.12 -6.79
C ALA A 118 8.73 -19.46 -7.53
N ALA A 119 7.61 -19.63 -8.23
CA ALA A 119 7.30 -20.84 -8.98
C ALA A 119 8.14 -21.00 -10.26
N SER A 120 8.68 -19.90 -10.80
CA SER A 120 9.51 -19.91 -12.02
C SER A 120 11.00 -20.14 -11.77
N MET A 121 11.45 -20.22 -10.52
CA MET A 121 12.84 -20.56 -10.22
C MET A 121 13.05 -22.07 -10.41
N PRO A 122 14.00 -22.51 -11.27
CA PRO A 122 14.34 -23.92 -11.40
C PRO A 122 14.75 -24.46 -10.03
N THR A 123 14.13 -25.56 -9.61
CA THR A 123 14.63 -26.31 -8.46
C THR A 123 16.06 -26.67 -8.76
N ALA A 124 17.03 -26.13 -8.00
CA ALA A 124 18.43 -26.49 -8.16
C ALA A 124 18.49 -28.03 -8.09
N ALA A 125 18.81 -28.65 -9.23
CA ALA A 125 18.96 -30.08 -9.32
C ALA A 125 19.98 -30.47 -8.24
N HIS A 126 19.55 -31.31 -7.29
CA HIS A 126 20.48 -32.00 -6.40
C HIS A 126 21.48 -32.74 -7.31
N VAL A 127 22.65 -32.16 -7.46
CA VAL A 127 23.79 -32.89 -8.01
C VAL A 127 24.24 -33.86 -6.91
N PRO A 128 24.18 -35.14 -7.17
CA PRO A 128 24.59 -36.16 -6.18
C PRO A 128 26.11 -36.07 -5.89
#